data_c2793c5fb8be80111e458245d8280f8d
#
_entry.id   c2793c5fb8be80111e458245d8280f8d
#
_cell.length_a   1.000
_cell.length_b   1.000
_cell.length_c   1.000
_cell.angle_alpha   90.00
_cell.angle_beta   90.00
_cell.angle_gamma   90.00
#
_symmetry.space_group_name_H-M   'P 1'
#
loop_
_entity.id
_entity.type
_entity.pdbx_description
1 polymer ?
#
loop_
_entity_poly.entity_id
_entity_poly.type
_entity_poly.pdbx_seq_one_letter_code
_entity_poly.pdbx_strand_id
1 'polypeptide(L)'
;MLLIYDESSRDLAGTMGIELIYKVFPDGEQYIRLPVDVSGQRVIYATRAYPGQDKSILRSMLVISALRDLGASRVGLFMPYMPYARQDRRFLDGEAISIDYIIKAFRHAA
;
A
#
# COMPACT_ATOMS: atom_id res chain seq x y z
N MET A 1 2.65 -14.16 -11.64
CA MET A 1 2.32 -13.16 -10.60
C MET A 1 3.57 -12.42 -10.18
N LEU A 2 3.47 -11.12 -10.04
CA LEU A 2 4.56 -10.28 -9.55
C LEU A 2 4.34 -9.89 -8.09
N LEU A 3 5.43 -9.84 -7.33
CA LEU A 3 5.43 -9.31 -5.97
C LEU A 3 6.31 -8.07 -5.96
N ILE A 4 5.72 -6.94 -5.57
CA ILE A 4 6.43 -5.68 -5.37
C ILE A 4 6.32 -5.33 -3.89
N TYR A 5 7.41 -4.90 -3.28
CA TYR A 5 7.45 -4.60 -1.86
C TYR A 5 8.15 -3.28 -1.60
N ASP A 6 7.85 -2.64 -0.48
CA ASP A 6 8.61 -1.49 -0.02
C ASP A 6 9.68 -1.90 1.01
N GLU A 7 10.49 -0.95 1.42
CA GLU A 7 11.62 -1.21 2.33
C GLU A 7 11.17 -1.81 3.68
N SER A 8 9.93 -1.56 4.10
CA SER A 8 9.43 -2.11 5.37
C SER A 8 9.27 -3.62 5.34
N SER A 9 9.16 -4.21 4.15
CA SER A 9 8.95 -5.64 3.96
C SER A 9 10.12 -6.34 3.28
N ARG A 10 11.28 -5.67 3.19
CA ARG A 10 12.46 -6.21 2.49
C ARG A 10 12.89 -7.56 3.03
N ASP A 11 12.85 -7.76 4.33
CA ASP A 11 13.22 -9.02 4.96
C ASP A 11 12.24 -10.16 4.68
N LEU A 12 10.95 -9.84 4.49
CA LEU A 12 9.92 -10.83 4.18
C LEU A 12 9.91 -11.20 2.69
N ALA A 13 10.06 -10.23 1.82
CA ALA A 13 9.76 -10.38 0.41
C ALA A 13 10.98 -10.22 -0.51
N GLY A 14 12.14 -9.86 0.04
CA GLY A 14 13.32 -9.49 -0.75
C GLY A 14 13.86 -10.59 -1.65
N THR A 15 13.63 -11.87 -1.32
CA THR A 15 14.06 -13.00 -2.16
C THR A 15 13.02 -13.40 -3.19
N MET A 16 11.77 -12.91 -3.07
CA MET A 16 10.66 -13.34 -3.93
C MET A 16 10.15 -12.21 -4.83
N GLY A 17 10.49 -10.98 -4.52
CA GLY A 17 9.88 -9.83 -5.16
C GLY A 17 10.89 -8.80 -5.65
N ILE A 18 10.35 -7.70 -6.13
CA ILE A 18 11.10 -6.56 -6.65
C ILE A 18 10.77 -5.34 -5.79
N GLU A 19 11.80 -4.62 -5.37
CA GLU A 19 11.61 -3.48 -4.50
C GLU A 19 11.07 -2.27 -5.26
N LEU A 20 10.05 -1.63 -4.69
CA LEU A 20 9.47 -0.39 -5.19
C LEU A 20 10.53 0.71 -5.25
N ILE A 21 10.54 1.49 -6.31
CA ILE A 21 11.35 2.70 -6.39
C ILE A 21 10.62 3.79 -5.60
N TYR A 22 11.30 4.35 -4.61
CA TYR A 22 10.67 5.23 -3.66
C TYR A 22 11.63 6.31 -3.18
N LYS A 23 11.12 7.53 -3.06
CA LYS A 23 11.84 8.63 -2.41
C LYS A 23 10.85 9.63 -1.82
N VAL A 24 11.36 10.49 -0.95
CA VAL A 24 10.61 11.59 -0.36
C VAL A 24 11.26 12.89 -0.83
N PHE A 25 10.45 13.80 -1.38
CA PHE A 25 10.91 15.13 -1.76
C PHE A 25 11.19 15.99 -0.51
N PRO A 26 11.97 17.08 -0.65
CA PRO A 26 12.28 17.93 0.52
C PRO A 26 11.08 18.48 1.28
N ASP A 27 9.94 18.65 0.62
CA ASP A 27 8.70 19.11 1.24
C ASP A 27 7.92 17.99 1.94
N GLY A 28 8.39 16.76 1.87
CA GLY A 28 7.74 15.60 2.49
C GLY A 28 6.84 14.81 1.56
N GLU A 29 6.61 15.26 0.33
CA GLU A 29 5.81 14.52 -0.63
C GLU A 29 6.52 13.26 -1.07
N GLN A 30 5.76 12.18 -1.20
CA GLN A 30 6.29 10.87 -1.60
C GLN A 30 6.30 10.75 -3.11
N TYR A 31 7.33 10.08 -3.63
CA TYR A 31 7.44 9.68 -5.02
C TYR A 31 7.53 8.16 -5.08
N ILE A 32 6.72 7.56 -5.93
CA ILE A 32 6.83 6.12 -6.21
C ILE A 32 6.97 5.90 -7.71
N ARG A 33 7.67 4.83 -8.05
CA ARG A 33 7.79 4.38 -9.43
C ARG A 33 7.79 2.86 -9.43
N LEU A 34 6.98 2.27 -10.31
CA LEU A 34 6.98 0.82 -10.46
C LEU A 34 8.27 0.38 -11.16
N PRO A 35 8.97 -0.63 -10.64
CA PRO A 35 10.29 -1.01 -11.14
C PRO A 35 10.26 -1.83 -12.43
N VAL A 36 9.08 -2.33 -12.84
CA VAL A 36 8.91 -3.22 -14.00
C VAL A 36 7.60 -2.91 -14.70
N ASP A 37 7.46 -3.40 -15.93
CA ASP A 37 6.19 -3.37 -16.66
C ASP A 37 5.19 -4.32 -15.97
N VAL A 38 4.03 -3.77 -15.58
CA VAL A 38 2.99 -4.52 -14.87
C VAL A 38 1.78 -4.82 -15.76
N SER A 39 1.81 -4.39 -17.01
CA SER A 39 0.68 -4.54 -17.93
C SER A 39 0.29 -6.02 -18.08
N GLY A 40 -0.99 -6.32 -17.85
CA GLY A 40 -1.51 -7.67 -17.93
C GLY A 40 -1.10 -8.61 -16.79
N GLN A 41 -0.32 -8.14 -15.84
CA GLN A 41 0.20 -8.96 -14.74
C GLN A 41 -0.74 -8.94 -13.54
N ARG A 42 -0.73 -10.04 -12.79
CA ARG A 42 -1.27 -10.05 -11.42
C ARG A 42 -0.16 -9.56 -10.50
N VAL A 43 -0.45 -8.56 -9.70
CA VAL A 43 0.55 -7.93 -8.84
C VAL A 43 0.06 -7.89 -7.40
N ILE A 44 0.93 -8.30 -6.49
CA ILE A 44 0.72 -8.09 -5.06
C ILE A 44 1.74 -7.05 -4.60
N TYR A 45 1.26 -6.02 -3.92
CA TYR A 45 2.10 -5.06 -3.24
C TYR A 45 2.14 -5.41 -1.75
N ALA A 46 3.35 -5.63 -1.23
CA ALA A 46 3.55 -6.01 0.17
C ALA A 46 4.18 -4.85 0.94
N THR A 47 3.57 -4.49 2.06
CA THR A 47 4.09 -3.49 2.98
C THR A 47 3.67 -3.82 4.40
N ARG A 48 4.59 -3.69 5.35
CA ARG A 48 4.25 -3.83 6.78
C ARG A 48 3.43 -2.67 7.29
N ALA A 49 3.58 -1.51 6.67
CA ALA A 49 2.92 -0.28 7.11
C ALA A 49 3.31 0.13 8.54
N TYR A 50 4.50 -0.25 9.00
CA TYR A 50 5.00 0.04 10.33
C TYR A 50 6.54 0.10 10.32
N PRO A 51 7.17 1.08 10.96
CA PRO A 51 6.57 2.31 11.51
C PRO A 51 6.18 3.30 10.41
N GLY A 52 5.41 4.32 10.76
CA GLY A 52 4.97 5.34 9.80
C GLY A 52 3.71 4.95 9.07
N GLN A 53 2.65 4.64 9.83
CA GLN A 53 1.40 4.12 9.30
C GLN A 53 0.75 5.04 8.28
N ASP A 54 0.65 6.33 8.58
CA ASP A 54 -0.01 7.29 7.68
C ASP A 54 0.71 7.40 6.34
N LYS A 55 2.04 7.45 6.39
CA LYS A 55 2.88 7.48 5.20
C LYS A 55 2.68 6.22 4.37
N SER A 56 2.64 5.06 5.02
CA SER A 56 2.48 3.78 4.34
C SER A 56 1.10 3.62 3.72
N ILE A 57 0.05 4.14 4.36
CA ILE A 57 -1.30 4.13 3.80
C ILE A 57 -1.34 4.95 2.52
N LEU A 58 -0.83 6.17 2.53
CA LEU A 58 -0.81 7.00 1.33
C LEU A 58 0.04 6.37 0.24
N ARG A 59 1.21 5.84 0.58
CA ARG A 59 2.07 5.14 -0.38
C ARG A 59 1.34 3.97 -1.01
N SER A 60 0.63 3.18 -0.21
CA SER A 60 -0.13 2.03 -0.71
C SER A 60 -1.21 2.46 -1.70
N MET A 61 -1.89 3.57 -1.43
CA MET A 61 -2.89 4.12 -2.35
C MET A 61 -2.25 4.55 -3.67
N LEU A 62 -1.08 5.20 -3.62
CA LEU A 62 -0.35 5.60 -4.82
C LEU A 62 0.07 4.38 -5.64
N VAL A 63 0.60 3.35 -4.99
CA VAL A 63 1.05 2.12 -5.67
C VAL A 63 -0.13 1.38 -6.29
N ILE A 64 -1.21 1.17 -5.56
CA ILE A 64 -2.39 0.47 -6.06
C ILE A 64 -2.97 1.23 -7.27
N SER A 65 -3.09 2.54 -7.16
CA SER A 65 -3.62 3.36 -8.25
C SER A 65 -2.71 3.31 -9.48
N ALA A 66 -1.39 3.36 -9.28
CA ALA A 66 -0.44 3.26 -10.39
C ALA A 66 -0.51 1.89 -11.06
N LEU A 67 -0.64 0.81 -10.27
CA LEU A 67 -0.79 -0.54 -10.81
C LEU A 67 -2.02 -0.64 -11.70
N ARG A 68 -3.14 -0.11 -11.27
CA ARG A 68 -4.38 -0.10 -12.07
C ARG A 68 -4.22 0.75 -13.32
N ASP A 69 -3.68 1.93 -13.17
CA ASP A 69 -3.48 2.87 -14.28
C ASP A 69 -2.56 2.30 -15.36
N LEU A 70 -1.54 1.56 -14.95
CA LEU A 70 -0.55 0.97 -15.86
C LEU A 70 -0.93 -0.43 -16.35
N GLY A 71 -2.16 -0.87 -16.11
CA GLY A 71 -2.74 -2.03 -16.77
C GLY A 71 -2.54 -3.37 -16.07
N ALA A 72 -2.22 -3.40 -14.79
CA ALA A 72 -2.21 -4.66 -14.04
C ALA A 72 -3.59 -5.33 -14.14
N SER A 73 -3.62 -6.64 -14.40
CA SER A 73 -4.86 -7.38 -14.54
C SER A 73 -5.53 -7.62 -13.19
N ARG A 74 -4.75 -7.71 -12.13
CA ARG A 74 -5.23 -7.91 -10.77
C ARG A 74 -4.26 -7.28 -9.79
N VAL A 75 -4.81 -6.61 -8.78
CA VAL A 75 -4.01 -5.92 -7.76
C VAL A 75 -4.40 -6.45 -6.38
N GLY A 76 -3.42 -6.92 -5.63
CA GLY A 76 -3.57 -7.32 -4.25
C GLY A 76 -2.69 -6.50 -3.34
N LEU A 77 -3.16 -6.27 -2.12
CA LEU A 77 -2.39 -5.60 -1.07
C LEU A 77 -2.17 -6.60 0.06
N PHE A 78 -0.91 -6.87 0.37
CA PHE A 78 -0.51 -7.70 1.49
C PHE A 78 0.07 -6.81 2.59
N MET A 79 -0.63 -6.73 3.70
CA MET A 79 -0.31 -5.83 4.80
C MET A 79 -0.41 -6.62 6.11
N PRO A 80 0.69 -7.25 6.57
CA PRO A 80 0.65 -8.12 7.76
C PRO A 80 0.30 -7.37 9.04
N TYR A 81 0.57 -6.06 9.10
CA TYR A 81 0.11 -5.21 10.18
C TYR A 81 -0.87 -4.19 9.59
N MET A 82 -2.15 -4.30 9.96
CA MET A 82 -3.17 -3.36 9.49
C MET A 82 -3.21 -2.13 10.38
N PRO A 83 -2.80 -0.96 9.86
CA PRO A 83 -2.89 0.28 10.63
C PRO A 83 -4.33 0.64 10.94
N TYR A 84 -4.53 1.34 12.06
CA TYR A 84 -5.84 1.84 12.49
C TYR A 84 -6.85 0.75 12.87
N ALA A 85 -6.39 -0.48 13.10
CA ALA A 85 -7.28 -1.58 13.48
C ALA A 85 -7.87 -1.42 14.89
N ARG A 86 -7.28 -0.55 15.71
CA ARG A 86 -7.82 -0.26 17.05
C ARG A 86 -9.18 0.40 16.98
N GLN A 87 -9.45 1.21 15.95
CA GLN A 87 -10.68 1.95 15.78
C GLN A 87 -11.58 1.22 14.78
N ASP A 88 -12.08 0.05 15.21
CA ASP A 88 -12.94 -0.82 14.42
C ASP A 88 -14.42 -0.62 14.71
N ARG A 89 -14.77 0.22 15.68
CA ARG A 89 -16.13 0.57 16.06
C ARG A 89 -16.15 1.93 16.75
N ARG A 90 -17.34 2.48 16.94
CA ARG A 90 -17.52 3.68 17.77
C ARG A 90 -17.65 3.28 19.22
N PHE A 91 -16.73 3.72 20.05
CA PHE A 91 -16.82 3.58 21.51
C PHE A 91 -17.56 4.77 22.11
N LEU A 92 -17.43 5.94 21.50
CA LEU A 92 -18.10 7.17 21.85
C LEU A 92 -18.77 7.77 20.62
N ASP A 93 -19.87 8.52 20.86
CA ASP A 93 -20.54 9.22 19.75
C ASP A 93 -19.58 10.16 19.02
N GLY A 94 -19.67 10.18 17.70
CA GLY A 94 -18.85 11.06 16.87
C GLY A 94 -17.47 10.52 16.52
N GLU A 95 -17.07 9.39 17.07
CA GLU A 95 -15.78 8.80 16.71
C GLU A 95 -15.76 8.24 15.29
N ALA A 96 -14.59 8.32 14.66
CA ALA A 96 -14.36 7.71 13.36
C ALA A 96 -14.17 6.20 13.49
N ILE A 97 -14.73 5.44 12.56
CA ILE A 97 -14.40 4.03 12.39
C ILE A 97 -13.26 3.96 11.37
N SER A 98 -12.07 4.31 11.80
CA SER A 98 -10.94 4.62 10.93
C SER A 98 -10.56 3.48 9.98
N ILE A 99 -10.50 2.25 10.49
CA ILE A 99 -10.13 1.11 9.64
C ILE A 99 -11.12 0.91 8.49
N ASP A 100 -12.39 1.14 8.73
CA ASP A 100 -13.45 0.96 7.73
C ASP A 100 -13.27 1.96 6.58
N TYR A 101 -12.98 3.20 6.92
CA TYR A 101 -12.77 4.26 5.92
C TYR A 101 -11.51 4.00 5.09
N ILE A 102 -10.45 3.53 5.72
CA ILE A 102 -9.19 3.21 5.03
C ILE A 102 -9.37 2.05 4.07
N ILE A 103 -10.06 0.98 4.49
CA ILE A 103 -10.34 -0.16 3.62
C ILE A 103 -11.17 0.25 2.41
N LYS A 104 -12.18 1.09 2.61
CA LYS A 104 -13.00 1.61 1.51
C LYS A 104 -12.17 2.42 0.52
N ALA A 105 -11.24 3.22 1.01
CA ALA A 105 -10.34 4.01 0.16
C ALA A 105 -9.44 3.09 -0.68
N PHE A 106 -8.89 2.04 -0.10
CA PHE A 106 -8.09 1.05 -0.84
C PHE A 106 -8.91 0.36 -1.92
N ARG A 107 -10.14 -0.03 -1.62
CA ARG A 107 -11.03 -0.66 -2.60
C ARG A 107 -11.34 0.27 -3.76
N HIS A 108 -11.55 1.55 -3.48
CA HIS A 108 -11.82 2.53 -4.52
C HIS A 108 -10.58 2.75 -5.41
N ALA A 109 -9.38 2.72 -4.84
CA ALA A 109 -8.13 2.89 -5.59
C ALA A 109 -7.80 1.66 -6.46
N ALA A 110 -8.23 0.50 -6.03
CA ALA A 110 -7.97 -0.75 -6.76
C ALA A 110 -8.93 -0.97 -7.99
#